data_dee0eb868dc0aaf10204d8d20d48e544
#
_entry.id   dee0eb868dc0aaf10204d8d20d48e544
#
_cell.length_a   1.000
_cell.length_b   1.000
_cell.length_c   1.000
_cell.angle_alpha   90.00
_cell.angle_beta   90.00
_cell.angle_gamma   90.00
#
_symmetry.space_group_name_H-M   'P 1'
#
loop_
_entity.id
_entity.type
_entity.pdbx_description
1 polymer ?
#
loop_
_entity_poly.entity_id
_entity_poly.type
_entity_poly.pdbx_seq_one_letter_code
_entity_poly.pdbx_strand_id
1 'polypeptide(L)'
;MTDSIETMIDRLRQLEDQLEAAFAARAGTHGLDLKSGKPRFGPEVRARQRGHKRRIDFFKTPWPTLLTMPLIYGMVIPIALMDLAVSVYQLGCFTAWGIERVRRRDYVVIDRHRLGYLNPVQKLNCVYCGYGNGVIAYAREITARTEQYWCPIKHALKVKGSHERYAAFLDYGDAEGFVKTSEAYRERLKKARAAAEAKASAEAEAEARAE
;
A
#
# COMPACT_ATOMS: atom_id res chain seq x y z
N MET A 1 31.03 15.26 -10.93
CA MET A 1 30.95 14.01 -10.16
C MET A 1 29.52 13.52 -10.31
N THR A 2 29.31 12.49 -11.09
CA THR A 2 28.00 11.83 -11.23
C THR A 2 27.77 11.04 -9.94
N ASP A 3 26.78 11.46 -9.14
CA ASP A 3 26.32 10.67 -8.01
C ASP A 3 26.01 9.25 -8.50
N SER A 4 26.43 8.22 -7.76
CA SER A 4 26.08 6.85 -8.13
C SER A 4 24.55 6.68 -8.04
N ILE A 5 24.00 5.78 -8.82
CA ILE A 5 22.54 5.47 -8.79
C ILE A 5 22.10 5.13 -7.35
N GLU A 6 22.93 4.44 -6.59
CA GLU A 6 22.68 4.10 -5.19
C GLU A 6 22.52 5.33 -4.31
N THR A 7 23.44 6.31 -4.46
CA THR A 7 23.37 7.59 -3.72
C THR A 7 22.07 8.36 -4.06
N MET A 8 21.64 8.32 -5.33
CA MET A 8 20.39 8.95 -5.74
C MET A 8 19.16 8.24 -5.13
N ILE A 9 19.17 6.92 -5.04
CA ILE A 9 18.10 6.12 -4.42
C ILE A 9 18.00 6.45 -2.92
N ASP A 10 19.12 6.52 -2.22
CA ASP A 10 19.13 6.84 -0.79
C ASP A 10 18.64 8.27 -0.53
N ARG A 11 19.02 9.21 -1.40
CA ARG A 11 18.53 10.59 -1.33
C ARG A 11 17.03 10.68 -1.59
N LEU A 12 16.49 9.87 -2.49
CA LEU A 12 15.05 9.81 -2.76
C LEU A 12 14.30 9.30 -1.54
N ARG A 13 14.77 8.24 -0.90
CA ARG A 13 14.18 7.72 0.36
C ARG A 13 14.19 8.78 1.48
N GLN A 14 15.31 9.47 1.66
CA GLN A 14 15.40 10.56 2.65
C GLN A 14 14.38 11.67 2.38
N LEU A 15 14.17 12.03 1.11
CA LEU A 15 13.16 13.02 0.73
C LEU A 15 11.73 12.52 0.97
N GLU A 16 11.44 11.24 0.75
CA GLU A 16 10.17 10.62 1.07
C GLU A 16 9.88 10.67 2.58
N ASP A 17 10.85 10.30 3.42
CA ASP A 17 10.73 10.37 4.89
C ASP A 17 10.51 11.81 5.38
N GLN A 18 11.23 12.78 4.81
CA GLN A 18 11.06 14.21 5.13
C GLN A 18 9.67 14.71 4.73
N LEU A 19 9.16 14.27 3.59
CA LEU A 19 7.84 14.63 3.11
C LEU A 19 6.74 14.06 4.01
N GLU A 20 6.86 12.81 4.44
CA GLU A 20 5.94 12.19 5.39
C GLU A 20 5.94 12.91 6.74
N ALA A 21 7.12 13.25 7.27
CA ALA A 21 7.26 14.03 8.49
C ALA A 21 6.59 15.41 8.37
N ALA A 22 6.79 16.09 7.23
CA ALA A 22 6.16 17.38 6.96
C ALA A 22 4.61 17.28 6.87
N PHE A 23 4.09 16.22 6.25
CA PHE A 23 2.65 15.96 6.20
C PHE A 23 2.07 15.68 7.59
N ALA A 24 2.77 14.89 8.41
CA ALA A 24 2.36 14.59 9.79
C ALA A 24 2.33 15.87 10.65
N ALA A 25 3.35 16.71 10.55
CA ALA A 25 3.40 18.01 11.24
C ALA A 25 2.25 18.91 10.80
N ARG A 26 1.98 19.01 9.49
CA ARG A 26 0.87 19.81 8.96
C ARG A 26 -0.50 19.26 9.39
N ALA A 27 -0.68 17.95 9.47
CA ALA A 27 -1.90 17.34 9.96
C ALA A 27 -2.17 17.72 11.42
N GLY A 28 -1.13 17.81 12.25
CA GLY A 28 -1.20 18.28 13.64
C GLY A 28 -1.76 19.70 13.79
N THR A 29 -1.48 20.61 12.84
CA THR A 29 -2.03 21.99 12.87
C THR A 29 -3.55 22.03 12.75
N HIS A 30 -4.16 20.99 12.20
CA HIS A 30 -5.62 20.84 12.10
C HIS A 30 -6.24 20.14 13.32
N GLY A 31 -5.48 19.92 14.39
CA GLY A 31 -5.94 19.29 15.63
C GLY A 31 -6.16 17.78 15.51
N LEU A 32 -5.43 17.12 14.58
CA LEU A 32 -5.43 15.68 14.46
C LEU A 32 -4.57 15.05 15.56
N ASP A 33 -5.14 14.10 16.30
CA ASP A 33 -4.43 13.25 17.26
C ASP A 33 -4.34 11.81 16.71
N LEU A 34 -3.11 11.31 16.59
CA LEU A 34 -2.78 9.96 16.11
C LEU A 34 -2.30 9.02 17.24
N LYS A 35 -2.21 9.50 18.51
CA LYS A 35 -1.62 8.74 19.63
C LYS A 35 -2.26 7.37 19.88
N SER A 36 -3.49 7.15 19.43
CA SER A 36 -4.21 5.87 19.59
C SER A 36 -4.20 4.98 18.35
N GLY A 37 -3.36 5.26 17.35
CA GLY A 37 -3.33 4.53 16.07
C GLY A 37 -4.58 4.73 15.19
N LYS A 38 -5.52 5.58 15.63
CA LYS A 38 -6.70 5.96 14.84
C LYS A 38 -6.84 7.48 14.84
N PRO A 39 -7.17 8.10 13.70
CA PRO A 39 -7.33 9.55 13.63
C PRO A 39 -8.47 10.02 14.55
N ARG A 40 -8.16 10.90 15.49
CA ARG A 40 -9.12 11.51 16.42
C ARG A 40 -9.01 13.01 16.38
N PHE A 41 -10.15 13.67 16.57
CA PHE A 41 -10.23 15.11 16.72
C PHE A 41 -10.87 15.45 18.06
N GLY A 42 -10.41 16.48 18.71
CA GLY A 42 -11.02 17.01 19.93
C GLY A 42 -12.48 17.48 19.68
N PRO A 43 -13.28 17.59 20.75
CA PRO A 43 -14.70 17.98 20.63
C PRO A 43 -14.90 19.34 19.96
N GLU A 44 -14.06 20.32 20.24
CA GLU A 44 -14.08 21.65 19.64
C GLU A 44 -13.81 21.62 18.13
N VAL A 45 -12.78 20.88 17.71
CA VAL A 45 -12.45 20.70 16.30
C VAL A 45 -13.59 20.01 15.55
N ARG A 46 -14.21 19.00 16.17
CA ARG A 46 -15.39 18.32 15.60
C ARG A 46 -16.59 19.25 15.48
N ALA A 47 -16.82 20.14 16.44
CA ALA A 47 -17.89 21.12 16.40
C ALA A 47 -17.67 22.10 15.24
N ARG A 48 -16.46 22.64 15.12
CA ARG A 48 -16.06 23.51 14.01
C ARG A 48 -16.20 22.82 12.65
N GLN A 49 -15.75 21.57 12.53
CA GLN A 49 -15.89 20.78 11.31
C GLN A 49 -17.36 20.58 10.91
N ARG A 50 -18.26 20.33 11.88
CA ARG A 50 -19.70 20.17 11.60
C ARG A 50 -20.34 21.45 11.06
N GLY A 51 -19.87 22.62 11.47
CA GLY A 51 -20.33 23.92 10.94
C GLY A 51 -20.05 24.09 9.43
N HIS A 52 -19.04 23.40 8.90
CA HIS A 52 -18.71 23.45 7.46
C HIS A 52 -19.40 22.37 6.62
N LYS A 53 -20.29 21.57 7.22
CA LYS A 53 -20.99 20.48 6.52
C LYS A 53 -21.95 21.01 5.47
N ARG A 54 -21.67 20.74 4.21
CA ARG A 54 -22.55 21.14 3.09
C ARG A 54 -23.78 20.22 3.02
N ARG A 55 -24.95 20.83 2.83
CA ARG A 55 -26.19 20.07 2.57
C ARG A 55 -26.12 19.44 1.18
N ILE A 56 -26.76 18.29 1.06
CA ILE A 56 -26.92 17.62 -0.23
C ILE A 56 -28.08 18.34 -0.96
N ASP A 57 -27.79 18.89 -2.11
CA ASP A 57 -28.79 19.49 -2.98
C ASP A 57 -28.81 18.68 -4.29
N PHE A 58 -29.72 17.71 -4.35
CA PHE A 58 -29.84 16.86 -5.52
C PHE A 58 -30.27 17.62 -6.78
N PHE A 59 -31.03 18.71 -6.62
CA PHE A 59 -31.48 19.52 -7.75
C PHE A 59 -30.35 20.35 -8.38
N LYS A 60 -29.26 20.61 -7.63
CA LYS A 60 -28.07 21.29 -8.14
C LYS A 60 -27.01 20.32 -8.65
N THR A 61 -27.25 19.01 -8.54
CA THR A 61 -26.29 18.02 -9.05
C THR A 61 -26.39 17.97 -10.57
N PRO A 62 -25.25 18.17 -11.29
CA PRO A 62 -25.26 18.10 -12.75
C PRO A 62 -25.75 16.71 -13.23
N TRP A 63 -26.65 16.68 -14.21
CA TRP A 63 -27.22 15.45 -14.75
C TRP A 63 -26.17 14.43 -15.24
N PRO A 64 -24.98 14.82 -15.80
CA PRO A 64 -23.96 13.84 -16.17
C PRO A 64 -23.45 13.07 -14.97
N THR A 65 -23.39 13.71 -13.80
CA THR A 65 -22.97 13.04 -12.55
C THR A 65 -23.96 11.95 -12.16
N LEU A 66 -25.26 12.20 -12.27
CA LEU A 66 -26.29 11.22 -11.98
C LEU A 66 -26.25 10.04 -12.96
N LEU A 67 -26.04 10.33 -14.25
CA LEU A 67 -25.94 9.30 -15.28
C LEU A 67 -24.71 8.40 -15.10
N THR A 68 -23.58 8.96 -14.65
CA THR A 68 -22.32 8.22 -14.48
C THR A 68 -22.23 7.49 -13.15
N MET A 69 -23.09 7.79 -12.17
CA MET A 69 -23.09 7.12 -10.86
C MET A 69 -23.08 5.58 -10.92
N PRO A 70 -23.96 4.92 -11.69
CA PRO A 70 -23.96 3.46 -11.77
C PRO A 70 -22.64 2.90 -12.28
N LEU A 71 -22.01 3.56 -13.23
CA LEU A 71 -20.72 3.17 -13.78
C LEU A 71 -19.61 3.32 -12.73
N ILE A 72 -19.60 4.44 -12.01
CA ILE A 72 -18.61 4.73 -10.97
C ILE A 72 -18.70 3.68 -9.86
N TYR A 73 -19.90 3.48 -9.30
CA TYR A 73 -20.06 2.51 -8.19
C TYR A 73 -19.99 1.06 -8.66
N GLY A 74 -20.35 0.78 -9.92
CA GLY A 74 -20.20 -0.55 -10.51
C GLY A 74 -18.75 -1.04 -10.53
N MET A 75 -17.77 -0.13 -10.60
CA MET A 75 -16.34 -0.46 -10.52
C MET A 75 -15.93 -1.09 -9.18
N VAL A 76 -16.75 -1.03 -8.14
CA VAL A 76 -16.46 -1.74 -6.89
C VAL A 76 -16.40 -3.26 -7.10
N ILE A 77 -17.18 -3.79 -8.04
CA ILE A 77 -17.22 -5.23 -8.32
C ILE A 77 -15.87 -5.76 -8.82
N PRO A 78 -15.31 -5.25 -9.95
CA PRO A 78 -14.01 -5.72 -10.41
C PRO A 78 -12.87 -5.41 -9.42
N ILE A 79 -12.95 -4.32 -8.66
CA ILE A 79 -11.98 -4.02 -7.60
C ILE A 79 -12.06 -5.05 -6.47
N ALA A 80 -13.25 -5.44 -6.04
CA ALA A 80 -13.42 -6.47 -5.01
C ALA A 80 -12.98 -7.86 -5.49
N LEU A 81 -13.23 -8.20 -6.76
CA LEU A 81 -12.71 -9.42 -7.36
C LEU A 81 -11.18 -9.42 -7.42
N MET A 82 -10.58 -8.29 -7.78
CA MET A 82 -9.12 -8.15 -7.76
C MET A 82 -8.56 -8.30 -6.34
N ASP A 83 -9.17 -7.67 -5.33
CA ASP A 83 -8.78 -7.80 -3.91
C ASP A 83 -8.80 -9.27 -3.47
N LEU A 84 -9.88 -9.98 -3.77
CA LEU A 84 -10.00 -11.40 -3.48
C LEU A 84 -8.94 -12.23 -4.23
N ALA A 85 -8.80 -12.00 -5.54
CA ALA A 85 -7.88 -12.77 -6.38
C ALA A 85 -6.42 -12.60 -5.93
N VAL A 86 -5.95 -11.37 -5.69
CA VAL A 86 -4.55 -11.15 -5.25
C VAL A 86 -4.31 -11.63 -3.83
N SER A 87 -5.34 -11.62 -2.97
CA SER A 87 -5.25 -12.15 -1.60
C SER A 87 -5.12 -13.68 -1.60
N VAL A 88 -5.91 -14.38 -2.42
CA VAL A 88 -5.80 -15.83 -2.61
C VAL A 88 -4.47 -16.19 -3.27
N TYR A 89 -4.07 -15.44 -4.30
CA TYR A 89 -2.80 -15.63 -4.99
C TYR A 89 -1.61 -15.57 -4.02
N GLN A 90 -1.50 -14.49 -3.24
CA GLN A 90 -0.39 -14.39 -2.31
C GLN A 90 -0.44 -15.44 -1.19
N LEU A 91 -1.65 -15.83 -0.74
CA LEU A 91 -1.79 -16.87 0.28
C LEU A 91 -1.21 -18.20 -0.20
N GLY A 92 -1.49 -18.60 -1.44
CA GLY A 92 -0.96 -19.83 -2.04
C GLY A 92 0.49 -19.69 -2.49
N CYS A 93 0.74 -18.79 -3.43
CA CYS A 93 2.02 -18.69 -4.13
C CYS A 93 3.14 -18.14 -3.25
N PHE A 94 2.90 -17.08 -2.47
CA PHE A 94 3.95 -16.51 -1.62
C PHE A 94 4.34 -17.46 -0.49
N THR A 95 3.37 -18.20 0.04
CA THR A 95 3.66 -19.25 1.04
C THR A 95 4.52 -20.37 0.43
N ALA A 96 4.20 -20.81 -0.80
CA ALA A 96 4.96 -21.85 -1.48
C ALA A 96 6.40 -21.40 -1.84
N TRP A 97 6.57 -20.14 -2.25
CA TRP A 97 7.88 -19.61 -2.68
C TRP A 97 8.69 -18.96 -1.57
N GLY A 98 8.14 -18.85 -0.36
CA GLY A 98 8.81 -18.20 0.78
C GLY A 98 8.88 -16.68 0.64
N ILE A 99 8.00 -16.07 -0.16
CA ILE A 99 7.91 -14.62 -0.30
C ILE A 99 7.09 -14.08 0.89
N GLU A 100 7.59 -13.01 1.53
CA GLU A 100 6.86 -12.35 2.61
C GLU A 100 5.53 -11.78 2.11
N ARG A 101 4.44 -12.12 2.79
CA ARG A 101 3.10 -11.63 2.42
C ARG A 101 2.94 -10.14 2.69
N VAL A 102 2.27 -9.47 1.78
CA VAL A 102 1.92 -8.05 1.90
C VAL A 102 0.75 -7.90 2.88
N ARG A 103 0.87 -6.99 3.82
CA ARG A 103 -0.18 -6.71 4.80
C ARG A 103 -1.21 -5.77 4.18
N ARG A 104 -2.38 -6.32 3.84
CA ARG A 104 -3.48 -5.56 3.22
C ARG A 104 -3.85 -4.28 3.97
N ARG A 105 -3.81 -4.29 5.31
CA ARG A 105 -4.17 -3.15 6.17
C ARG A 105 -3.25 -1.93 6.00
N ASP A 106 -2.03 -2.13 5.50
CA ASP A 106 -1.07 -1.05 5.31
C ASP A 106 -1.37 -0.25 4.03
N TYR A 107 -2.15 -0.84 3.12
CA TYR A 107 -2.56 -0.24 1.83
C TYR A 107 -4.02 0.20 1.83
N VAL A 108 -4.92 -0.60 2.38
CA VAL A 108 -6.37 -0.32 2.39
C VAL A 108 -6.74 0.43 3.66
N VAL A 109 -6.57 1.76 3.63
CA VAL A 109 -6.88 2.65 4.75
C VAL A 109 -8.18 3.41 4.47
N ILE A 110 -9.20 3.18 5.32
CA ILE A 110 -10.52 3.79 5.20
C ILE A 110 -10.81 4.61 6.46
N ASP A 111 -10.35 5.86 6.49
CA ASP A 111 -10.45 6.76 7.64
C ASP A 111 -11.16 8.08 7.33
N ARG A 112 -11.12 8.55 6.08
CA ARG A 112 -11.66 9.85 5.63
C ARG A 112 -13.16 10.03 5.89
N HIS A 113 -13.95 8.95 5.96
CA HIS A 113 -15.38 9.00 6.29
C HIS A 113 -15.66 9.53 7.71
N ARG A 114 -14.64 9.57 8.58
CA ARG A 114 -14.74 10.09 9.96
C ARG A 114 -14.70 11.60 10.04
N LEU A 115 -14.38 12.29 8.95
CA LEU A 115 -14.32 13.75 8.91
C LEU A 115 -15.71 14.37 9.10
N GLY A 116 -15.82 15.29 10.05
CA GLY A 116 -17.10 15.87 10.49
C GLY A 116 -17.77 16.78 9.47
N TYR A 117 -17.00 17.38 8.56
CA TYR A 117 -17.49 18.29 7.52
C TYR A 117 -18.03 17.59 6.28
N LEU A 118 -17.85 16.28 6.15
CA LEU A 118 -18.37 15.52 5.00
C LEU A 118 -19.85 15.17 5.20
N ASN A 119 -20.63 15.34 4.14
CA ASN A 119 -21.99 14.84 4.07
C ASN A 119 -22.01 13.32 3.80
N PRO A 120 -23.16 12.61 3.95
CA PRO A 120 -23.23 11.16 3.78
C PRO A 120 -22.74 10.65 2.41
N VAL A 121 -23.07 11.36 1.32
CA VAL A 121 -22.63 10.99 -0.03
C VAL A 121 -21.12 11.14 -0.16
N GLN A 122 -20.55 12.24 0.34
CA GLN A 122 -19.11 12.44 0.35
C GLN A 122 -18.38 11.37 1.18
N LYS A 123 -18.96 10.95 2.31
CA LYS A 123 -18.41 9.86 3.11
C LYS A 123 -18.40 8.54 2.35
N LEU A 124 -19.50 8.22 1.66
CA LEU A 124 -19.58 7.03 0.80
C LEU A 124 -18.50 7.07 -0.30
N ASN A 125 -18.36 8.22 -0.97
CA ASN A 125 -17.33 8.41 -1.98
C ASN A 125 -15.91 8.25 -1.40
N CYS A 126 -15.66 8.76 -0.20
CA CYS A 126 -14.36 8.60 0.47
C CYS A 126 -14.06 7.13 0.81
N VAL A 127 -15.06 6.36 1.24
CA VAL A 127 -14.92 4.91 1.47
C VAL A 127 -14.61 4.21 0.16
N TYR A 128 -15.38 4.47 -0.88
CA TYR A 128 -15.19 3.91 -2.21
C TYR A 128 -13.78 4.19 -2.77
N CYS A 129 -13.39 5.48 -2.81
CA CYS A 129 -12.07 5.86 -3.32
C CYS A 129 -10.92 5.34 -2.43
N GLY A 130 -11.10 5.32 -1.10
CA GLY A 130 -10.11 4.76 -0.18
C GLY A 130 -9.91 3.27 -0.39
N TYR A 131 -11.00 2.53 -0.58
CA TYR A 131 -10.95 1.12 -0.90
C TYR A 131 -10.30 0.86 -2.26
N GLY A 132 -10.78 1.53 -3.33
CA GLY A 132 -10.27 1.31 -4.68
C GLY A 132 -8.77 1.59 -4.82
N ASN A 133 -8.32 2.76 -4.36
CA ASN A 133 -6.90 3.10 -4.41
C ASN A 133 -6.06 2.17 -3.53
N GLY A 134 -6.57 1.80 -2.36
CA GLY A 134 -5.87 0.88 -1.46
C GLY A 134 -5.69 -0.51 -2.07
N VAL A 135 -6.73 -1.07 -2.71
CA VAL A 135 -6.65 -2.36 -3.38
C VAL A 135 -5.71 -2.33 -4.58
N ILE A 136 -5.72 -1.27 -5.37
CA ILE A 136 -4.79 -1.10 -6.51
C ILE A 136 -3.34 -1.04 -6.01
N ALA A 137 -3.07 -0.27 -4.96
CA ALA A 137 -1.74 -0.19 -4.36
C ALA A 137 -1.28 -1.53 -3.76
N TYR A 138 -2.18 -2.23 -3.07
CA TYR A 138 -1.95 -3.56 -2.53
C TYR A 138 -1.64 -4.59 -3.62
N ALA A 139 -2.44 -4.63 -4.68
CA ALA A 139 -2.22 -5.51 -5.82
C ALA A 139 -0.88 -5.21 -6.51
N ARG A 140 -0.54 -3.93 -6.65
CA ARG A 140 0.74 -3.49 -7.22
C ARG A 140 1.94 -4.00 -6.42
N GLU A 141 1.91 -3.92 -5.09
CA GLU A 141 3.01 -4.43 -4.26
C GLU A 141 3.13 -5.95 -4.36
N ILE A 142 2.01 -6.69 -4.39
CA ILE A 142 2.03 -8.14 -4.62
C ILE A 142 2.66 -8.47 -5.97
N THR A 143 2.27 -7.78 -7.03
CA THR A 143 2.83 -7.97 -8.38
C THR A 143 4.32 -7.62 -8.40
N ALA A 144 4.73 -6.54 -7.75
CA ALA A 144 6.14 -6.13 -7.67
C ALA A 144 7.02 -7.17 -6.95
N ARG A 145 6.51 -7.80 -5.87
CA ARG A 145 7.21 -8.92 -5.21
C ARG A 145 7.28 -10.16 -6.08
N THR A 146 6.24 -10.43 -6.85
CA THR A 146 6.23 -11.51 -7.83
C THR A 146 7.27 -11.28 -8.92
N GLU A 147 7.31 -10.07 -9.47
CA GLU A 147 8.28 -9.67 -10.49
C GLU A 147 9.72 -9.76 -9.96
N GLN A 148 9.96 -9.30 -8.74
CA GLN A 148 11.27 -9.43 -8.08
C GLN A 148 11.72 -10.89 -7.94
N TYR A 149 10.79 -11.81 -7.71
CA TYR A 149 11.10 -13.23 -7.58
C TYR A 149 11.40 -13.91 -8.93
N TRP A 150 10.61 -13.58 -9.96
CA TRP A 150 10.67 -14.27 -11.25
C TRP A 150 11.54 -13.57 -12.29
N CYS A 151 11.41 -12.27 -12.46
CA CYS A 151 12.01 -11.51 -13.54
C CYS A 151 12.35 -10.05 -13.15
N PRO A 152 13.32 -9.83 -12.23
CA PRO A 152 13.68 -8.49 -11.76
C PRO A 152 14.49 -7.72 -12.83
N ILE A 153 13.88 -7.41 -13.97
CA ILE A 153 14.50 -6.76 -15.12
C ILE A 153 13.75 -5.45 -15.40
N LYS A 154 14.47 -4.35 -15.55
CA LYS A 154 13.91 -3.06 -15.97
C LYS A 154 13.40 -3.11 -17.40
N HIS A 155 12.37 -2.34 -17.70
CA HIS A 155 11.91 -2.16 -19.07
C HIS A 155 12.92 -1.35 -19.90
N ALA A 156 13.00 -1.61 -21.22
CA ALA A 156 13.78 -0.79 -22.14
C ALA A 156 13.21 0.62 -22.30
N LEU A 157 11.87 0.75 -22.20
CA LEU A 157 11.17 2.01 -22.30
C LEU A 157 10.79 2.55 -20.91
N LYS A 158 10.74 3.87 -20.78
CA LYS A 158 10.36 4.53 -19.52
C LYS A 158 8.91 4.19 -19.14
N VAL A 159 8.71 3.55 -18.00
CA VAL A 159 7.40 3.28 -17.41
C VAL A 159 7.05 4.41 -16.44
N LYS A 160 5.83 4.95 -16.57
CA LYS A 160 5.30 5.93 -15.60
C LYS A 160 4.87 5.23 -14.33
N GLY A 161 5.30 5.76 -13.18
CA GLY A 161 4.89 5.27 -11.89
C GLY A 161 5.43 3.87 -11.58
N SER A 162 6.72 3.63 -11.77
CA SER A 162 7.38 2.40 -11.33
C SER A 162 7.17 2.16 -9.82
N HIS A 163 7.15 0.90 -9.38
CA HIS A 163 7.09 0.55 -7.98
C HIS A 163 8.46 0.73 -7.29
N GLU A 164 8.51 0.80 -5.97
CA GLU A 164 9.74 1.09 -5.20
C GLU A 164 10.87 0.07 -5.46
N ARG A 165 10.53 -1.19 -5.70
CA ARG A 165 11.51 -2.27 -5.97
C ARG A 165 12.19 -2.15 -7.33
N TYR A 166 11.58 -1.40 -8.27
CA TYR A 166 12.04 -1.31 -9.67
C TYR A 166 13.46 -0.74 -9.81
N ALA A 167 13.84 0.19 -8.92
CA ALA A 167 15.18 0.78 -8.93
C ALA A 167 16.31 -0.25 -8.76
N ALA A 168 16.04 -1.33 -8.00
CA ALA A 168 16.99 -2.41 -7.73
C ALA A 168 16.95 -3.54 -8.77
N PHE A 169 16.13 -3.43 -9.80
CA PHE A 169 16.06 -4.43 -10.87
C PHE A 169 17.24 -4.29 -11.82
N LEU A 170 17.56 -5.38 -12.49
CA LEU A 170 18.62 -5.45 -13.50
C LEU A 170 18.30 -4.57 -14.71
N ASP A 171 19.33 -4.08 -15.34
CA ASP A 171 19.16 -3.32 -16.57
C ASP A 171 18.69 -4.20 -17.71
N TYR A 172 17.94 -3.62 -18.63
CA TYR A 172 17.43 -4.33 -19.79
C TYR A 172 18.60 -4.86 -20.65
N GLY A 173 18.63 -6.17 -20.86
CA GLY A 173 19.68 -6.83 -21.63
C GLY A 173 20.83 -7.42 -20.82
N ASP A 174 20.85 -7.25 -19.48
CA ASP A 174 21.85 -7.88 -18.60
C ASP A 174 21.55 -9.38 -18.38
N ALA A 175 21.92 -10.19 -19.36
CA ALA A 175 21.70 -11.64 -19.33
C ALA A 175 22.56 -12.35 -18.26
N GLU A 176 23.79 -11.89 -18.04
CA GLU A 176 24.69 -12.50 -17.06
C GLU A 176 24.25 -12.20 -15.61
N GLY A 177 23.84 -10.96 -15.35
CA GLY A 177 23.31 -10.56 -14.07
C GLY A 177 22.01 -11.26 -13.72
N PHE A 178 21.16 -11.58 -14.71
CA PHE A 178 19.86 -12.18 -14.47
C PHE A 178 19.92 -13.52 -13.74
N VAL A 179 20.75 -14.44 -14.20
CA VAL A 179 20.86 -15.77 -13.57
C VAL A 179 21.37 -15.62 -12.13
N LYS A 180 22.46 -14.90 -11.95
CA LYS A 180 23.11 -14.70 -10.64
C LYS A 180 22.19 -14.05 -9.62
N THR A 181 21.52 -12.97 -10.02
CA THR A 181 20.65 -12.19 -9.11
C THR A 181 19.38 -12.95 -8.74
N SER A 182 18.76 -13.65 -9.70
CA SER A 182 17.54 -14.43 -9.44
C SER A 182 17.82 -15.61 -8.51
N GLU A 183 18.92 -16.32 -8.72
CA GLU A 183 19.33 -17.44 -7.86
C GLU A 183 19.70 -16.95 -6.46
N ALA A 184 20.50 -15.90 -6.34
CA ALA A 184 20.90 -15.32 -5.04
C ALA A 184 19.68 -14.85 -4.24
N TYR A 185 18.69 -14.23 -4.88
CA TYR A 185 17.48 -13.79 -4.22
C TYR A 185 16.65 -14.98 -3.69
N ARG A 186 16.45 -16.01 -4.50
CA ARG A 186 15.72 -17.23 -4.11
C ARG A 186 16.42 -17.98 -2.97
N GLU A 187 17.74 -18.11 -3.02
CA GLU A 187 18.52 -18.73 -1.96
C GLU A 187 18.45 -17.92 -0.65
N ARG A 188 18.48 -16.60 -0.73
CA ARG A 188 18.26 -15.74 0.45
C ARG A 188 16.89 -15.98 1.08
N LEU A 189 15.84 -16.10 0.28
CA LEU A 189 14.50 -16.39 0.78
C LEU A 189 14.42 -17.77 1.44
N LYS A 190 15.02 -18.81 0.85
CA LYS A 190 15.06 -20.14 1.45
C LYS A 190 15.78 -20.14 2.80
N LYS A 191 16.92 -19.46 2.90
CA LYS A 191 17.67 -19.32 4.16
C LYS A 191 16.89 -18.56 5.22
N ALA A 192 16.23 -17.47 4.85
CA ALA A 192 15.40 -16.70 5.77
C ALA A 192 14.22 -17.52 6.31
N ARG A 193 13.59 -18.31 5.44
CA ARG A 193 12.50 -19.21 5.83
C ARG A 193 12.99 -20.30 6.81
N ALA A 194 14.08 -20.98 6.49
CA ALA A 194 14.65 -22.00 7.36
C ALA A 194 15.05 -21.44 8.72
N ALA A 195 15.61 -20.23 8.77
CA ALA A 195 15.95 -19.57 10.03
C ALA A 195 14.69 -19.20 10.86
N ALA A 196 13.62 -18.76 10.20
CA ALA A 196 12.35 -18.47 10.87
C ALA A 196 11.68 -19.74 11.42
N GLU A 197 11.69 -20.84 10.67
CA GLU A 197 11.18 -22.14 11.11
C GLU A 197 11.97 -22.69 12.30
N ALA A 198 13.31 -22.62 12.26
CA ALA A 198 14.17 -23.03 13.36
C ALA A 198 13.93 -22.20 14.63
N LYS A 199 13.75 -20.89 14.48
CA LYS A 199 13.45 -20.01 15.61
C LYS A 199 12.09 -20.34 16.23
N ALA A 200 11.06 -20.55 15.43
CA ALA A 200 9.72 -20.91 15.89
C ALA A 200 9.72 -22.26 16.62
N SER A 201 10.50 -23.26 16.13
CA SER A 201 10.65 -24.56 16.79
C SER A 201 11.34 -24.43 18.15
N ALA A 202 12.39 -23.60 18.23
CA ALA A 202 13.11 -23.39 19.50
C ALA A 202 12.25 -22.65 20.55
N GLU A 203 11.43 -21.69 20.11
CA GLU A 203 10.48 -21.00 20.98
C GLU A 203 9.40 -21.94 21.51
N ALA A 204 8.83 -22.80 20.65
CA ALA A 204 7.85 -23.81 21.06
C ALA A 204 8.43 -24.85 22.03
N GLU A 205 9.67 -25.30 21.83
CA GLU A 205 10.35 -26.20 22.77
C GLU A 205 10.67 -25.55 24.13
N ALA A 206 10.98 -24.24 24.11
CA ALA A 206 11.24 -23.51 25.36
C ALA A 206 9.94 -23.30 26.16
N GLU A 207 8.82 -23.03 25.51
CA GLU A 207 7.50 -22.95 26.17
C GLU A 207 7.08 -24.30 26.76
N ALA A 208 7.24 -25.40 26.01
CA ALA A 208 6.89 -26.75 26.49
C ALA A 208 7.76 -27.25 27.68
N ARG A 209 8.94 -26.66 27.90
CA ARG A 209 9.80 -26.97 29.06
C ARG A 209 9.47 -26.11 30.28
N ALA A 210 8.74 -25.05 30.12
CA ALA A 210 8.37 -24.12 31.19
C ALA A 210 7.02 -24.45 31.85
N GLU A 211 6.23 -25.34 31.22
CA GLU A 211 5.02 -25.97 31.79
C GLU A 211 5.34 -27.26 32.54
#